data_1cf88eca17724cd9a2352d301b3b2329
#
_entry.id   1cf88eca17724cd9a2352d301b3b2329
#
_cell.length_a   1.000
_cell.length_b   1.000
_cell.length_c   1.000
_cell.angle_alpha   90.00
_cell.angle_beta   90.00
_cell.angle_gamma   90.00
#
_symmetry.space_group_name_H-M   'P 1'
#
loop_
_entity.id
_entity.type
_entity.pdbx_description
1 polymer ?
#
loop_
_entity_poly.entity_id
_entity_poly.type
_entity_poly.pdbx_seq_one_letter_code
_entity_poly.pdbx_strand_id
1 'polypeptide(L)'
;MIGERLAEVRKDHGDTQAALAKRLRVTLSAVRSWEQEKSSPSHEMLVAICRLYHISSDYLLGLSNVDPAYEQRKRISIFSQKELDMLRDYEKYLLWRQREA
;
A
#
# COMPACT_ATOMS: atom_id res chain seq x y z
N MET A 1 -9.69 12.08 -6.29
CA MET A 1 -8.76 11.94 -7.41
C MET A 1 -7.42 11.44 -6.92
N ILE A 2 -6.50 11.14 -7.80
CA ILE A 2 -5.19 10.55 -7.47
C ILE A 2 -4.43 11.38 -6.44
N GLY A 3 -4.43 12.70 -6.56
CA GLY A 3 -3.64 13.58 -5.69
C GLY A 3 -4.06 13.51 -4.23
N GLU A 4 -5.33 13.55 -3.95
CA GLU A 4 -5.86 13.44 -2.58
C GLU A 4 -5.57 12.07 -1.98
N ARG A 5 -5.78 11.01 -2.76
CA ARG A 5 -5.55 9.64 -2.31
C ARG A 5 -4.07 9.39 -2.06
N LEU A 6 -3.21 9.90 -2.94
CA LEU A 6 -1.76 9.80 -2.77
C LEU A 6 -1.30 10.49 -1.49
N ALA A 7 -1.78 11.71 -1.24
CA ALA A 7 -1.44 12.45 -0.03
C ALA A 7 -1.89 11.71 1.23
N GLU A 8 -3.10 11.17 1.21
CA GLU A 8 -3.67 10.39 2.30
C GLU A 8 -2.84 9.13 2.61
N VAL A 9 -2.53 8.35 1.59
CA VAL A 9 -1.73 7.13 1.73
C VAL A 9 -0.33 7.46 2.24
N ARG A 10 0.30 8.50 1.68
CA ARG A 10 1.62 8.95 2.11
C ARG A 10 1.63 9.32 3.59
N LYS A 11 0.66 10.10 4.04
CA LYS A 11 0.55 10.53 5.45
C LYS A 11 0.29 9.35 6.37
N ASP A 12 -0.54 8.40 5.94
CA ASP A 12 -0.84 7.18 6.71
C ASP A 12 0.41 6.33 6.93
N HIS A 13 1.38 6.39 6.02
CA HIS A 13 2.65 5.70 6.16
C HIS A 13 3.74 6.55 6.83
N GLY A 14 3.39 7.75 7.29
CA GLY A 14 4.33 8.62 8.01
C GLY A 14 5.38 9.29 7.12
N ASP A 15 5.19 9.29 5.81
CA ASP A 15 6.14 9.89 4.88
C ASP A 15 5.82 11.35 4.60
N THR A 16 6.87 12.19 4.53
CA THR A 16 6.76 13.54 3.99
C THR A 16 6.78 13.48 2.46
N GLN A 17 6.38 14.58 1.82
CA GLN A 17 6.50 14.70 0.37
C GLN A 17 7.96 14.51 -0.10
N ALA A 18 8.91 15.06 0.65
CA ALA A 18 10.33 14.92 0.36
C ALA A 18 10.78 13.45 0.48
N ALA A 19 10.31 12.72 1.49
CA ALA A 19 10.62 11.31 1.67
C ALA A 19 10.11 10.47 0.51
N LEU A 20 8.87 10.71 0.08
CA LEU A 20 8.30 10.02 -1.07
C LEU A 20 9.09 10.31 -2.35
N ALA A 21 9.43 11.57 -2.59
CA ALA A 21 10.22 11.97 -3.75
C ALA A 21 11.55 11.24 -3.78
N LYS A 22 12.22 11.13 -2.65
CA LYS A 22 13.50 10.43 -2.53
C LYS A 22 13.37 8.94 -2.83
N ARG A 23 12.33 8.31 -2.31
CA ARG A 23 12.08 6.87 -2.54
C ARG A 23 11.74 6.55 -3.98
N LEU A 24 11.03 7.44 -4.65
CA LEU A 24 10.67 7.28 -6.06
C LEU A 24 11.74 7.80 -7.02
N ARG A 25 12.79 8.43 -6.51
CA ARG A 25 13.85 9.06 -7.30
C ARG A 25 13.33 10.12 -8.27
N VAL A 26 12.38 10.93 -7.77
CA VAL A 26 11.82 12.07 -8.49
C VAL A 26 12.04 13.33 -7.66
N THR A 27 11.72 14.49 -8.24
CA THR A 27 11.85 15.76 -7.54
C THR A 27 10.69 15.96 -6.55
N LEU A 28 10.93 16.75 -5.52
CA LEU A 28 9.88 17.19 -4.60
C LEU A 28 8.77 17.94 -5.36
N SER A 29 9.16 18.74 -6.35
CA SER A 29 8.23 19.46 -7.20
C SER A 29 7.27 18.53 -7.93
N ALA A 30 7.75 17.38 -8.39
CA ALA A 30 6.92 16.37 -9.04
C ALA A 30 5.85 15.83 -8.08
N VAL A 31 6.23 15.45 -6.87
CA VAL A 31 5.30 14.93 -5.85
C VAL A 31 4.26 15.99 -5.49
N ARG A 32 4.70 17.23 -5.28
CA ARG A 32 3.78 18.34 -4.98
C ARG A 32 2.78 18.54 -6.12
N SER A 33 3.25 18.50 -7.36
CA SER A 33 2.41 18.67 -8.54
C SER A 33 1.35 17.57 -8.65
N TRP A 34 1.71 16.32 -8.36
CA TRP A 34 0.78 15.20 -8.36
C TRP A 34 -0.29 15.37 -7.27
N GLU A 35 0.11 15.74 -6.06
CA GLU A 35 -0.82 15.91 -4.94
C GLU A 35 -1.74 17.11 -5.12
N GLN A 36 -1.29 18.15 -5.82
CA GLN A 36 -2.10 19.32 -6.19
C GLN A 36 -2.91 19.11 -7.47
N GLU A 37 -2.80 17.95 -8.07
CA GLU A 37 -3.50 17.59 -9.31
C GLU A 37 -3.18 18.50 -10.51
N LYS A 38 -1.99 19.10 -10.49
CA LYS A 38 -1.47 19.88 -11.61
C LYS A 38 -0.89 19.00 -12.70
N SER A 39 -0.42 17.82 -12.32
CA SER A 39 0.07 16.80 -13.24
C SER A 39 -0.26 15.43 -12.64
N SER A 40 -0.08 14.37 -13.44
CA SER A 40 -0.30 13.00 -12.99
C SER A 40 0.99 12.21 -13.04
N PRO A 41 1.21 11.26 -12.10
CA PRO A 41 2.33 10.35 -12.20
C PRO A 41 2.25 9.54 -13.49
N SER A 42 3.41 9.19 -14.05
CA SER A 42 3.46 8.27 -15.19
C SER A 42 2.96 6.89 -14.77
N HIS A 43 2.67 6.06 -15.76
CA HIS A 43 2.27 4.68 -15.53
C HIS A 43 3.28 3.93 -14.64
N GLU A 44 4.55 4.10 -14.94
CA GLU A 44 5.65 3.50 -14.17
C GLU A 44 5.67 4.00 -12.73
N MET A 45 5.42 5.29 -12.52
CA MET A 45 5.37 5.88 -11.19
C MET A 45 4.16 5.39 -10.41
N LEU A 46 3.00 5.21 -11.06
CA LEU A 46 1.82 4.63 -10.42
C LEU A 46 2.12 3.23 -9.89
N VAL A 47 2.77 2.40 -10.69
CA VAL A 47 3.18 1.05 -10.28
C VAL A 47 4.15 1.12 -9.11
N ALA A 48 5.13 2.01 -9.16
CA ALA A 48 6.11 2.19 -8.09
C ALA A 48 5.46 2.61 -6.78
N ILE A 49 4.52 3.54 -6.81
CA ILE A 49 3.76 4.00 -5.63
C ILE A 49 2.96 2.85 -5.04
N CYS A 50 2.25 2.09 -5.86
CA CYS A 50 1.44 0.96 -5.41
C CYS A 50 2.30 -0.10 -4.74
N ARG A 51 3.47 -0.40 -5.29
CA ARG A 51 4.41 -1.36 -4.70
C ARG A 51 5.02 -0.85 -3.41
N LEU A 52 5.38 0.43 -3.37
CA LEU A 52 5.99 1.05 -2.19
C LEU A 52 5.05 1.01 -0.99
N TYR A 53 3.79 1.33 -1.18
CA TYR A 53 2.80 1.43 -0.11
C TYR A 53 1.90 0.20 0.01
N HIS A 54 2.12 -0.81 -0.80
CA HIS A 54 1.32 -2.05 -0.79
C HIS A 54 -0.18 -1.78 -0.94
N ILE A 55 -0.52 -0.92 -1.87
CA ILE A 55 -1.92 -0.59 -2.20
C ILE A 55 -2.23 -1.02 -3.63
N SER A 56 -3.51 -1.20 -3.92
CA SER A 56 -3.94 -1.49 -5.28
C SER A 56 -4.00 -0.21 -6.12
N SER A 57 -3.85 -0.35 -7.43
CA SER A 57 -4.05 0.76 -8.35
C SER A 57 -5.49 1.27 -8.30
N ASP A 58 -6.46 0.38 -8.10
CA ASP A 58 -7.87 0.77 -7.97
C ASP A 58 -8.08 1.71 -6.79
N TYR A 59 -7.45 1.42 -5.66
CA TYR A 59 -7.53 2.29 -4.49
C TYR A 59 -6.87 3.65 -4.76
N LEU A 60 -5.67 3.64 -5.34
CA LEU A 60 -4.95 4.89 -5.64
C LEU A 60 -5.72 5.75 -6.66
N LEU A 61 -6.35 5.13 -7.64
CA LEU A 61 -7.12 5.82 -8.68
C LEU A 61 -8.53 6.24 -8.23
N GLY A 62 -8.93 5.85 -7.02
CA GLY A 62 -10.24 6.19 -6.48
C GLY A 62 -11.38 5.28 -6.96
N LEU A 63 -11.06 4.18 -7.63
CA LEU A 63 -12.05 3.21 -8.10
C LEU A 63 -12.54 2.27 -6.99
N SER A 64 -11.79 2.19 -5.88
CA SER A 64 -12.14 1.42 -4.70
C SER A 64 -11.93 2.27 -3.45
N ASN A 65 -12.82 2.16 -2.48
CA ASN A 65 -12.70 2.83 -1.18
C ASN A 65 -12.07 1.92 -0.11
N VAL A 66 -11.68 0.72 -0.50
CA VAL A 66 -11.06 -0.26 0.40
C VAL A 66 -9.54 -0.19 0.24
N ASP A 67 -8.84 0.09 1.34
CA ASP A 67 -7.37 0.01 1.41
C ASP A 67 -6.99 -1.40 1.84
N PRO A 68 -6.38 -2.21 0.96
CA PRO A 68 -6.00 -3.57 1.31
C PRO A 68 -5.08 -3.67 2.52
N ALA A 69 -4.16 -2.70 2.68
CA ALA A 69 -3.26 -2.67 3.83
C ALA A 69 -4.01 -2.39 5.12
N TYR A 70 -4.99 -1.49 5.09
CA TYR A 70 -5.84 -1.20 6.24
C TYR A 70 -6.68 -2.41 6.63
N GLU A 71 -7.29 -3.07 5.66
CA GLU A 71 -8.09 -4.28 5.90
C GLU A 71 -7.24 -5.39 6.52
N GLN A 72 -6.04 -5.57 6.05
CA GLN A 72 -5.11 -6.55 6.59
C GLN A 72 -4.72 -6.21 8.04
N ARG A 73 -4.40 -4.96 8.32
CA ARG A 73 -4.08 -4.50 9.68
C ARG A 73 -5.27 -4.67 10.61
N LYS A 74 -6.48 -4.39 10.13
CA LYS A 74 -7.71 -4.56 10.89
C LYS A 74 -7.95 -6.02 11.26
N ARG A 75 -7.72 -6.96 10.32
CA ARG A 75 -7.78 -8.39 10.58
C ARG A 75 -6.81 -8.81 11.67
N ILE A 76 -5.57 -8.37 11.57
CA ILE A 76 -4.51 -8.70 12.52
C ILE A 76 -4.87 -8.19 13.92
N SER A 77 -5.46 -6.99 14.03
CA SER A 77 -5.77 -6.36 15.30
C SER A 77 -6.87 -7.08 16.10
N ILE A 78 -7.74 -7.87 15.45
CA ILE A 78 -8.81 -8.61 16.13
C ILE A 78 -8.34 -9.96 16.67
N PHE A 79 -7.15 -10.40 16.30
CA PHE A 79 -6.60 -11.67 16.76
C PHE A 79 -5.54 -11.45 17.83
N SER A 80 -5.53 -12.32 18.85
CA SER A 80 -4.44 -12.35 19.82
C SER A 80 -3.17 -12.92 19.18
N GLN A 81 -2.02 -12.69 19.82
CA GLN A 81 -0.75 -13.24 19.33
C GLN A 81 -0.79 -14.77 19.21
N LYS A 82 -1.43 -15.42 20.15
CA LYS A 82 -1.61 -16.87 20.12
C LYS A 82 -2.41 -17.32 18.91
N GLU A 83 -3.49 -16.62 18.61
CA GLU A 83 -4.33 -16.91 17.46
C GLU A 83 -3.60 -16.66 16.13
N LEU A 84 -2.80 -15.59 16.06
CA LEU A 84 -1.96 -15.31 14.89
C LEU A 84 -0.92 -16.41 14.67
N ASP A 85 -0.32 -16.93 15.75
CA ASP A 85 0.64 -18.03 15.67
C ASP A 85 -0.04 -19.32 15.17
N MET A 86 -1.24 -19.60 15.63
CA MET A 86 -2.03 -20.74 15.16
C MET A 86 -2.36 -20.63 13.68
N LEU A 87 -2.75 -19.45 13.21
CA LEU A 87 -3.03 -19.21 11.79
C LEU A 87 -1.78 -19.41 10.94
N ARG A 88 -0.64 -18.97 11.43
CA ARG A 88 0.64 -19.15 10.74
C ARG A 88 1.02 -20.61 10.62
N ASP A 89 0.85 -21.38 11.70
CA ASP A 89 1.12 -22.82 11.71
C ASP A 89 0.19 -23.58 10.76
N TYR A 90 -1.08 -23.19 10.74
CA TYR A 90 -2.07 -23.77 9.83
C TYR A 90 -1.70 -23.50 8.36
N GLU A 91 -1.27 -22.28 8.06
CA GLU A 91 -0.81 -21.92 6.72
C GLU A 91 0.37 -22.78 6.28
N LYS A 92 1.36 -22.98 7.16
CA LYS A 92 2.50 -23.88 6.89
C LYS A 92 2.05 -25.30 6.61
N TYR A 93 1.08 -25.80 7.38
CA TYR A 93 0.50 -27.11 7.17
C TYR A 93 -0.15 -27.25 5.80
N LEU A 94 -0.93 -26.25 5.38
CA LEU A 94 -1.58 -26.26 4.07
C LEU A 94 -0.56 -26.25 2.94
N LEU A 95 0.51 -25.47 3.06
CA LEU A 95 1.58 -25.42 2.07
C LEU A 95 2.31 -26.75 1.99
N TRP A 96 2.59 -27.39 3.11
CA TRP A 96 3.21 -28.72 3.18
C TRP A 96 2.31 -29.76 2.49
N ARG A 97 1.02 -29.75 2.79
CA ARG A 97 0.04 -30.67 2.22
C ARG A 97 -0.02 -30.54 0.69
N GLN A 98 0.07 -29.34 0.15
CA GLN A 98 0.09 -29.12 -1.29
C GLN A 98 1.33 -29.74 -1.96
N ARG A 99 2.47 -29.70 -1.28
CA ARG A 99 3.71 -30.30 -1.79
C ARG A 99 3.67 -31.83 -1.81
N GLU A 100 2.98 -32.43 -0.86
CA GLU A 100 2.86 -33.87 -0.74
C GLU A 100 1.77 -34.47 -1.65
N ALA A 101 0.89 -33.64 -2.15
CA ALA A 101 -0.23 -34.07 -2.98
C ALA A 101 0.20 -34.41 -4.43
#